data_6bea737effd4cc6a64907fa372881c4a
#
_entry.id   6bea737effd4cc6a64907fa372881c4a
#
_cell.length_a   1.000
_cell.length_b   1.000
_cell.length_c   1.000
_cell.angle_alpha   90.00
_cell.angle_beta   90.00
_cell.angle_gamma   90.00
#
_symmetry.space_group_name_H-M   'P 1'
#
loop_
_entity.id
_entity.type
_entity.pdbx_description
1 polymer ?
#
loop_
_entity_poly.entity_id
_entity_poly.type
_entity_poly.pdbx_seq_one_letter_code
_entity_poly.pdbx_strand_id
1 'polypeptide(L)'
;MSRKANATEDVIFVLLLLGIGGAYHTVAQRIAAPRPPNFIILLGEGQGWNSTSAQMDDTVPASKSSFIQTPNLERLAREGMRFANAYAASPRCTPSRAALLTGKTPALLRMTFIAVRDADNSRRLIEPSPVLELPESEMTIAELLKGAGYATAHFGKWHVGRANPTRHGFDENDGANGSGGPNTTNPKQVYLTTELGIDFVSRQTKAGKPFLLQISQHGGGSVEDARPETVAAIRRRGVNDLQLADAAIAEDVDINIGLLLKKLDELGIADNTYVIYTTDHGGYGRINAPLNNGKGSLLEGGIRVPLIIRGPGVKAGVCSHTRVAGIDLLPTIAELAHLKTSLPKSIEGGSLAPVLRSPGKAAVKRPRKELIFHFPHYDYENDGPASVIFLGHLKAYKRYETGELRLYDLAKDLGEQHDLAKQMPAQAAAMERRMNEYLKAVNAQMATVNPNYDASKARK
;
A
#
# COMPACT_ATOMS: atom_id res chain seq x y z
N MET A 1 33.59 5.83 37.27
CA MET A 1 32.16 5.73 37.56
C MET A 1 31.54 7.12 37.51
N SER A 2 30.87 7.47 36.45
CA SER A 2 30.15 8.75 36.30
C SER A 2 28.91 8.46 35.45
N ARG A 3 27.74 8.52 36.10
CA ARG A 3 26.43 8.43 35.45
C ARG A 3 26.18 9.75 34.68
N LYS A 4 26.10 9.72 33.36
CA LYS A 4 25.56 10.83 32.58
C LYS A 4 24.03 10.73 32.62
N ALA A 5 23.40 11.73 33.23
CA ALA A 5 21.97 11.96 33.16
C ALA A 5 21.62 12.51 31.76
N ASN A 6 20.63 11.90 31.11
CA ASN A 6 20.01 12.44 29.90
C ASN A 6 19.16 13.66 30.31
N ALA A 7 19.57 14.84 29.90
CA ALA A 7 18.77 16.06 30.00
C ALA A 7 17.80 16.09 28.83
N THR A 8 16.49 15.98 29.11
CA THR A 8 15.42 16.37 28.20
C THR A 8 15.32 17.90 28.22
N GLU A 9 15.55 18.54 27.09
CA GLU A 9 15.38 19.99 26.94
C GLU A 9 13.88 20.34 27.00
N ASP A 10 13.46 20.87 28.15
CA ASP A 10 12.15 21.49 28.34
C ASP A 10 12.20 22.95 27.84
N VAL A 11 11.43 23.27 26.80
CA VAL A 11 11.28 24.67 26.34
C VAL A 11 10.28 25.38 27.25
N ILE A 12 10.76 26.35 28.02
CA ILE A 12 9.95 27.19 28.92
C ILE A 12 9.57 28.49 28.19
N PHE A 13 8.25 28.70 27.96
CA PHE A 13 7.73 30.00 27.56
C PHE A 13 7.31 30.81 28.80
N VAL A 14 7.94 31.96 29.00
CA VAL A 14 7.61 32.89 30.06
C VAL A 14 6.75 34.01 29.47
N LEU A 15 5.51 34.16 29.91
CA LEU A 15 4.64 35.29 29.64
C LEU A 15 4.82 36.31 30.79
N LEU A 16 5.41 37.46 30.50
CA LEU A 16 5.47 38.61 31.44
C LEU A 16 4.16 39.41 31.29
N LEU A 17 3.33 39.41 32.34
CA LEU A 17 2.25 40.39 32.53
C LEU A 17 2.70 41.45 33.55
N LEU A 18 2.82 42.67 33.11
CA LEU A 18 3.06 43.86 33.97
C LEU A 18 1.71 44.30 34.57
N GLY A 19 1.58 44.24 35.87
CA GLY A 19 0.39 44.70 36.60
C GLY A 19 0.70 44.92 38.08
N ILE A 20 0.21 46.01 38.63
CA ILE A 20 0.47 46.67 39.89
C ILE A 20 0.09 45.79 41.10
N GLY A 21 1.04 45.53 42.01
CA GLY A 21 0.85 45.24 43.44
C GLY A 21 0.07 43.94 43.80
N GLY A 22 0.67 42.77 43.68
CA GLY A 22 0.16 41.52 44.23
C GLY A 22 1.14 40.39 43.99
N ALA A 23 1.26 39.43 44.91
CA ALA A 23 2.14 38.28 44.77
C ALA A 23 1.72 37.42 43.56
N TYR A 24 2.56 37.32 42.54
CA TYR A 24 2.34 36.54 41.37
C TYR A 24 2.75 35.06 41.57
N HIS A 25 1.78 34.17 41.53
CA HIS A 25 2.06 32.75 41.32
C HIS A 25 2.20 32.51 39.81
N THR A 26 3.41 32.39 39.32
CA THR A 26 3.68 31.91 37.96
C THR A 26 3.32 30.41 37.88
N VAL A 27 2.18 30.11 37.32
CA VAL A 27 1.85 28.75 36.92
C VAL A 27 2.56 28.49 35.57
N ALA A 28 3.76 27.92 35.63
CA ALA A 28 4.38 27.35 34.43
C ALA A 28 3.58 26.15 33.98
N GLN A 29 2.72 26.37 32.97
CA GLN A 29 2.06 25.25 32.29
C GLN A 29 3.14 24.48 31.52
N ARG A 30 3.56 23.32 32.03
CA ARG A 30 4.37 22.37 31.28
C ARG A 30 3.54 21.94 30.06
N ILE A 31 3.93 22.40 28.87
CA ILE A 31 3.43 21.84 27.64
C ILE A 31 3.99 20.41 27.60
N ALA A 32 3.13 19.43 27.85
CA ALA A 32 3.50 18.02 27.73
C ALA A 32 4.04 17.78 26.31
N ALA A 33 5.17 17.10 26.20
CA ALA A 33 5.71 16.71 24.90
C ALA A 33 4.62 15.98 24.10
N PRO A 34 4.47 16.27 22.79
CA PRO A 34 3.45 15.64 21.99
C PRO A 34 3.59 14.12 22.08
N ARG A 35 2.49 13.42 22.37
CA ARG A 35 2.47 11.95 22.44
C ARG A 35 2.85 11.39 21.06
N PRO A 36 3.72 10.37 20.99
CA PRO A 36 3.98 9.69 19.73
C PRO A 36 2.67 9.23 19.09
N PRO A 37 2.45 9.45 17.79
CA PRO A 37 1.21 9.05 17.12
C PRO A 37 1.13 7.53 16.97
N ASN A 38 -0.07 7.00 16.95
CA ASN A 38 -0.33 5.61 16.58
C ASN A 38 -0.42 5.46 15.06
N PHE A 39 -0.18 4.24 14.58
CA PHE A 39 -0.29 3.90 13.16
C PHE A 39 -1.18 2.68 12.96
N ILE A 40 -2.10 2.76 12.02
CA ILE A 40 -2.94 1.65 11.56
C ILE A 40 -2.80 1.56 10.05
N ILE A 41 -2.38 0.40 9.54
CA ILE A 41 -2.34 0.06 8.12
C ILE A 41 -3.46 -0.92 7.84
N LEU A 42 -4.41 -0.54 7.01
CA LEU A 42 -5.50 -1.36 6.51
C LEU A 42 -5.14 -1.75 5.08
N LEU A 43 -4.66 -2.98 4.90
CA LEU A 43 -4.21 -3.49 3.61
C LEU A 43 -5.26 -4.41 3.02
N GLY A 44 -5.99 -3.92 2.02
CA GLY A 44 -6.91 -4.70 1.21
C GLY A 44 -6.17 -5.73 0.33
N GLU A 45 -6.90 -6.72 -0.18
CA GLU A 45 -6.40 -7.73 -1.11
C GLU A 45 -7.11 -7.60 -2.45
N GLY A 46 -6.37 -7.20 -3.50
CA GLY A 46 -6.88 -7.19 -4.86
C GLY A 46 -8.08 -6.27 -5.11
N GLN A 47 -8.23 -5.22 -4.32
CA GLN A 47 -9.25 -4.21 -4.57
C GLN A 47 -8.68 -3.13 -5.50
N GLY A 48 -9.32 -2.95 -6.64
CA GLY A 48 -8.88 -1.99 -7.64
C GLY A 48 -9.09 -0.53 -7.20
N TRP A 49 -8.47 0.38 -7.94
CA TRP A 49 -8.57 1.83 -7.74
C TRP A 49 -10.00 2.35 -7.66
N ASN A 50 -10.93 1.74 -8.39
CA ASN A 50 -12.35 2.07 -8.43
C ASN A 50 -13.24 1.04 -7.69
N SER A 51 -12.67 0.18 -6.85
CA SER A 51 -13.42 -0.82 -6.08
C SER A 51 -13.97 -0.28 -4.75
N THR A 52 -14.17 1.03 -4.64
CA THR A 52 -14.78 1.70 -3.49
C THR A 52 -15.76 2.75 -3.96
N SER A 53 -16.73 3.16 -3.15
CA SER A 53 -17.58 4.31 -3.44
C SER A 53 -16.91 5.67 -3.17
N ALA A 54 -15.76 5.68 -2.49
CA ALA A 54 -14.93 6.86 -2.36
C ALA A 54 -14.25 7.19 -3.70
N GLN A 55 -14.52 8.37 -4.26
CA GLN A 55 -13.92 8.80 -5.53
C GLN A 55 -12.44 9.10 -5.35
N MET A 56 -11.54 8.30 -5.94
CA MET A 56 -10.10 8.42 -5.77
C MET A 56 -9.47 9.60 -6.53
N ASP A 57 -10.10 10.06 -7.62
CA ASP A 57 -9.65 11.18 -8.43
C ASP A 57 -10.82 12.13 -8.71
N ASP A 58 -10.70 13.39 -8.28
CA ASP A 58 -11.76 14.39 -8.43
C ASP A 58 -12.07 14.71 -9.89
N THR A 59 -11.11 14.47 -10.80
CA THR A 59 -11.25 14.73 -12.25
C THR A 59 -11.78 13.53 -13.04
N VAL A 60 -11.82 12.34 -12.41
CA VAL A 60 -12.23 11.08 -13.06
C VAL A 60 -13.43 10.48 -12.31
N PRO A 61 -14.67 10.73 -12.74
CA PRO A 61 -15.87 10.18 -12.09
C PRO A 61 -15.85 8.65 -11.95
N ALA A 62 -15.26 7.94 -12.92
CA ALA A 62 -15.12 6.48 -12.90
C ALA A 62 -14.04 5.96 -11.91
N SER A 63 -13.41 6.83 -11.13
CA SER A 63 -12.48 6.45 -10.05
C SER A 63 -13.19 5.97 -8.78
N LYS A 64 -14.50 5.82 -8.83
CA LYS A 64 -15.33 5.17 -7.81
C LYS A 64 -16.23 4.12 -8.43
N SER A 65 -16.62 3.14 -7.65
CA SER A 65 -17.62 2.16 -8.06
C SER A 65 -19.02 2.79 -8.17
N SER A 66 -19.79 2.34 -9.14
CA SER A 66 -21.21 2.66 -9.26
C SER A 66 -22.12 1.69 -8.50
N PHE A 67 -21.60 0.56 -8.03
CA PHE A 67 -22.38 -0.53 -7.43
C PHE A 67 -21.87 -0.99 -6.04
N ILE A 68 -20.60 -0.77 -5.71
CA ILE A 68 -20.03 -1.04 -4.38
C ILE A 68 -20.31 0.15 -3.46
N GLN A 69 -20.71 -0.11 -2.22
CA GLN A 69 -20.97 0.91 -1.20
C GLN A 69 -19.99 0.76 -0.04
N THR A 70 -19.12 1.74 0.14
CA THR A 70 -18.09 1.77 1.18
C THR A 70 -18.13 3.07 1.98
N PRO A 71 -19.20 3.30 2.76
CA PRO A 71 -19.42 4.57 3.46
C PRO A 71 -18.35 4.90 4.51
N ASN A 72 -17.69 3.89 5.06
CA ASN A 72 -16.61 4.09 6.03
C ASN A 72 -15.30 4.52 5.34
N LEU A 73 -15.00 4.01 4.16
CA LEU A 73 -13.90 4.52 3.32
C LEU A 73 -14.21 5.93 2.79
N GLU A 74 -15.48 6.25 2.47
CA GLU A 74 -15.86 7.63 2.17
C GLU A 74 -15.66 8.56 3.38
N ARG A 75 -16.00 8.09 4.59
CA ARG A 75 -15.70 8.83 5.83
C ARG A 75 -14.20 9.06 5.96
N LEU A 76 -13.39 8.01 5.82
CA LEU A 76 -11.93 8.09 5.90
C LEU A 76 -11.37 9.07 4.86
N ALA A 77 -11.93 9.08 3.65
CA ALA A 77 -11.55 10.00 2.56
C ALA A 77 -11.91 11.47 2.86
N ARG A 78 -13.06 11.72 3.48
CA ARG A 78 -13.45 13.07 3.90
C ARG A 78 -12.59 13.60 5.05
N GLU A 79 -12.22 12.74 5.98
CA GLU A 79 -11.39 13.06 7.15
C GLU A 79 -9.89 13.07 6.86
N GLY A 80 -9.47 12.54 5.70
CA GLY A 80 -8.08 12.36 5.28
C GLY A 80 -7.78 12.91 3.89
N MET A 81 -6.66 12.46 3.34
CA MET A 81 -6.21 12.77 1.98
C MET A 81 -6.28 11.51 1.12
N ARG A 82 -6.83 11.65 -0.09
CA ARG A 82 -6.83 10.62 -1.15
C ARG A 82 -5.68 10.89 -2.12
N PHE A 83 -5.15 9.82 -2.70
CA PHE A 83 -4.10 9.91 -3.72
C PHE A 83 -4.63 9.35 -5.05
N ALA A 84 -4.83 10.22 -6.03
CA ALA A 84 -5.30 9.82 -7.36
C ALA A 84 -4.30 8.91 -8.10
N ASN A 85 -3.01 9.11 -7.85
CA ASN A 85 -1.90 8.41 -8.50
C ASN A 85 -1.11 7.54 -7.52
N ALA A 86 -1.81 6.63 -6.81
CA ALA A 86 -1.19 5.68 -5.91
C ALA A 86 -0.99 4.31 -6.56
N TYR A 87 0.16 3.69 -6.29
CA TYR A 87 0.57 2.43 -6.92
C TYR A 87 1.01 1.39 -5.91
N ALA A 88 0.57 0.15 -6.11
CA ALA A 88 1.25 -1.02 -5.57
C ALA A 88 2.59 -1.20 -6.30
N ALA A 89 3.61 -1.72 -5.59
CA ALA A 89 4.94 -1.89 -6.18
C ALA A 89 5.02 -3.09 -7.15
N SER A 90 3.98 -3.91 -7.22
CA SER A 90 3.84 -5.07 -8.10
C SER A 90 2.38 -5.40 -8.32
N PRO A 91 2.02 -6.10 -9.42
CA PRO A 91 0.65 -6.55 -9.66
C PRO A 91 0.29 -7.85 -8.89
N ARG A 92 1.12 -8.25 -7.91
CA ARG A 92 0.94 -9.47 -7.10
C ARG A 92 1.23 -9.25 -5.61
N CYS A 93 0.59 -10.08 -4.78
CA CYS A 93 0.54 -9.98 -3.32
C CYS A 93 1.93 -9.95 -2.66
N THR A 94 2.68 -11.05 -2.73
CA THR A 94 3.98 -11.22 -2.03
C THR A 94 4.95 -10.09 -2.35
N PRO A 95 5.24 -9.76 -3.63
CA PRO A 95 6.16 -8.67 -3.94
C PRO A 95 5.69 -7.30 -3.45
N SER A 96 4.39 -7.00 -3.56
CA SER A 96 3.86 -5.72 -3.07
C SER A 96 3.89 -5.60 -1.55
N ARG A 97 3.57 -6.68 -0.84
CA ARG A 97 3.59 -6.72 0.64
C ARG A 97 5.01 -6.56 1.17
N ALA A 98 5.98 -7.27 0.58
CA ALA A 98 7.39 -7.12 0.91
C ALA A 98 7.89 -5.68 0.67
N ALA A 99 7.51 -5.09 -0.47
CA ALA A 99 7.88 -3.72 -0.81
C ALA A 99 7.28 -2.69 0.16
N LEU A 100 6.01 -2.86 0.56
CA LEU A 100 5.34 -2.00 1.54
C LEU A 100 6.05 -2.05 2.90
N LEU A 101 6.38 -3.26 3.37
CA LEU A 101 7.02 -3.46 4.67
C LEU A 101 8.45 -2.89 4.73
N THR A 102 9.19 -2.94 3.62
CA THR A 102 10.64 -2.66 3.61
C THR A 102 11.02 -1.32 2.98
N GLY A 103 10.10 -0.67 2.24
CA GLY A 103 10.42 0.53 1.46
C GLY A 103 11.34 0.28 0.26
N LYS A 104 11.48 -0.98 -0.19
CA LYS A 104 12.31 -1.42 -1.31
C LYS A 104 11.45 -2.02 -2.42
N THR A 105 11.90 -1.89 -3.67
CA THR A 105 11.17 -2.49 -4.79
C THR A 105 11.31 -4.02 -4.81
N PRO A 106 10.34 -4.74 -5.41
CA PRO A 106 10.45 -6.18 -5.64
C PRO A 106 11.68 -6.58 -6.46
N ALA A 107 12.12 -5.73 -7.38
CA ALA A 107 13.34 -5.96 -8.18
C ALA A 107 14.59 -6.03 -7.30
N LEU A 108 14.75 -5.08 -6.36
CA LEU A 108 15.87 -5.05 -5.41
C LEU A 108 15.79 -6.21 -4.42
N LEU A 109 14.59 -6.52 -3.90
CA LEU A 109 14.38 -7.65 -2.99
C LEU A 109 14.47 -9.01 -3.67
N ARG A 110 14.39 -9.07 -5.01
CA ARG A 110 14.25 -10.30 -5.81
C ARG A 110 13.02 -11.13 -5.42
N MET A 111 12.07 -10.51 -4.73
CA MET A 111 10.77 -11.07 -4.39
C MET A 111 9.76 -10.64 -5.45
N THR A 112 9.82 -11.26 -6.63
CA THR A 112 9.10 -10.80 -7.82
C THR A 112 7.83 -11.58 -8.13
N PHE A 113 7.63 -12.75 -7.48
CA PHE A 113 6.42 -13.57 -7.60
C PHE A 113 6.08 -14.34 -6.32
N ILE A 114 4.96 -15.05 -6.34
CA ILE A 114 4.42 -15.79 -5.18
C ILE A 114 4.91 -17.23 -5.09
N ALA A 115 5.50 -17.77 -6.15
CA ALA A 115 5.95 -19.15 -6.26
C ALA A 115 7.08 -19.31 -7.27
N VAL A 116 7.85 -20.39 -7.14
CA VAL A 116 8.73 -20.87 -8.21
C VAL A 116 7.89 -21.68 -9.18
N ARG A 117 8.14 -21.54 -10.47
CA ARG A 117 7.49 -22.29 -11.55
C ARG A 117 8.54 -23.00 -12.40
N ASP A 118 8.18 -24.18 -12.87
CA ASP A 118 8.94 -24.92 -13.87
C ASP A 118 8.85 -24.23 -15.23
N ALA A 119 9.86 -24.46 -16.08
CA ALA A 119 9.87 -23.99 -17.46
C ALA A 119 8.68 -24.57 -18.24
N ASP A 120 7.91 -23.71 -18.86
CA ASP A 120 6.78 -24.06 -19.71
C ASP A 120 7.17 -23.91 -21.18
N ASN A 121 7.23 -25.03 -21.92
CA ASN A 121 7.63 -25.02 -23.34
C ASN A 121 6.61 -24.33 -24.27
N SER A 122 5.42 -24.00 -23.78
CA SER A 122 4.46 -23.14 -24.49
C SER A 122 4.84 -21.64 -24.45
N ARG A 123 5.89 -21.26 -23.68
CA ARG A 123 6.32 -19.89 -23.45
C ARG A 123 7.70 -19.63 -23.99
N ARG A 124 7.90 -18.45 -24.63
CA ARG A 124 9.18 -18.05 -25.24
C ARG A 124 10.27 -17.76 -24.22
N LEU A 125 9.89 -17.43 -22.99
CA LEU A 125 10.84 -17.10 -21.93
C LEU A 125 10.69 -18.05 -20.75
N ILE A 126 11.80 -18.31 -20.07
CA ILE A 126 11.86 -18.96 -18.76
C ILE A 126 11.81 -17.87 -17.70
N GLU A 127 10.89 -18.00 -16.78
CA GLU A 127 10.77 -17.09 -15.63
C GLU A 127 11.94 -17.28 -14.65
N PRO A 128 12.42 -16.22 -14.00
CA PRO A 128 13.41 -16.37 -12.94
C PRO A 128 12.78 -16.99 -11.68
N SER A 129 13.59 -17.66 -10.88
CA SER A 129 13.18 -18.15 -9.55
C SER A 129 13.15 -16.98 -8.55
N PRO A 130 11.98 -16.54 -8.06
CA PRO A 130 11.90 -15.46 -7.09
C PRO A 130 12.38 -15.91 -5.69
N VAL A 131 12.83 -14.96 -4.87
CA VAL A 131 12.96 -15.16 -3.43
C VAL A 131 11.55 -15.24 -2.84
N LEU A 132 11.24 -16.30 -2.11
CA LEU A 132 9.90 -16.58 -1.58
C LEU A 132 9.72 -16.20 -0.10
N GLU A 133 10.82 -15.91 0.58
CA GLU A 133 10.86 -15.58 2.00
C GLU A 133 11.47 -14.18 2.17
N LEU A 134 10.81 -13.30 2.91
CA LEU A 134 11.39 -12.01 3.25
C LEU A 134 12.61 -12.26 4.15
N PRO A 135 13.82 -11.83 3.74
CA PRO A 135 15.00 -12.04 4.56
C PRO A 135 14.90 -11.29 5.89
N GLU A 136 15.24 -11.93 7.00
CA GLU A 136 15.24 -11.31 8.33
C GLU A 136 16.24 -10.14 8.47
N SER A 137 17.18 -10.02 7.54
CA SER A 137 18.10 -8.87 7.47
C SER A 137 17.45 -7.61 6.89
N GLU A 138 16.25 -7.74 6.31
CA GLU A 138 15.51 -6.60 5.75
C GLU A 138 14.74 -5.87 6.86
N MET A 139 15.07 -4.61 7.08
CA MET A 139 14.35 -3.76 8.03
C MET A 139 12.90 -3.56 7.57
N THR A 140 11.95 -3.84 8.45
CA THR A 140 10.53 -3.61 8.23
C THR A 140 10.02 -2.38 8.99
N ILE A 141 8.82 -1.91 8.61
CA ILE A 141 8.11 -0.85 9.36
C ILE A 141 7.93 -1.26 10.84
N ALA A 142 7.63 -2.54 11.11
CA ALA A 142 7.40 -3.02 12.47
C ALA A 142 8.68 -3.03 13.30
N GLU A 143 9.79 -3.51 12.77
CA GLU A 143 11.09 -3.47 13.45
C GLU A 143 11.53 -2.05 13.75
N LEU A 144 11.35 -1.15 12.79
CA LEU A 144 11.67 0.27 12.94
C LEU A 144 10.90 0.90 14.10
N LEU A 145 9.59 0.70 14.16
CA LEU A 145 8.73 1.26 15.22
C LEU A 145 8.92 0.54 16.56
N LYS A 146 9.11 -0.77 16.56
CA LYS A 146 9.44 -1.55 17.77
C LYS A 146 10.73 -1.03 18.41
N GLY A 147 11.76 -0.76 17.61
CA GLY A 147 13.00 -0.15 18.07
C GLY A 147 12.81 1.25 18.69
N ALA A 148 11.72 1.94 18.36
CA ALA A 148 11.31 3.23 18.92
C ALA A 148 10.31 3.10 20.10
N GLY A 149 10.05 1.89 20.59
CA GLY A 149 9.21 1.63 21.76
C GLY A 149 7.72 1.43 21.48
N TYR A 150 7.32 1.30 20.22
CA TYR A 150 5.94 0.98 19.85
C TYR A 150 5.61 -0.48 20.13
N ALA A 151 4.36 -0.77 20.51
CA ALA A 151 3.79 -2.09 20.39
C ALA A 151 3.40 -2.36 18.93
N THR A 152 3.59 -3.58 18.45
CA THR A 152 3.38 -3.89 17.04
C THR A 152 2.51 -5.12 16.87
N ALA A 153 1.50 -5.06 16.00
CA ALA A 153 0.65 -6.20 15.69
C ALA A 153 0.36 -6.31 14.19
N HIS A 154 0.29 -7.56 13.70
CA HIS A 154 -0.16 -7.93 12.36
C HIS A 154 -1.22 -9.01 12.44
N PHE A 155 -2.39 -8.77 11.86
CA PHE A 155 -3.45 -9.77 11.77
C PHE A 155 -3.92 -9.92 10.32
N GLY A 156 -4.19 -11.17 9.94
CA GLY A 156 -4.67 -11.55 8.61
C GLY A 156 -3.54 -12.01 7.66
N LYS A 157 -3.68 -11.74 6.38
CA LYS A 157 -2.81 -12.27 5.34
C LYS A 157 -1.38 -11.75 5.43
N TRP A 158 -0.43 -12.61 5.84
CA TRP A 158 1.00 -12.31 5.85
C TRP A 158 1.61 -12.35 4.46
N HIS A 159 1.73 -13.50 3.88
CA HIS A 159 2.09 -13.81 2.49
C HIS A 159 3.42 -13.20 1.99
N VAL A 160 4.40 -13.05 2.86
CA VAL A 160 5.78 -12.67 2.50
C VAL A 160 6.79 -13.75 2.94
N GLY A 161 6.33 -14.98 2.99
CA GLY A 161 7.08 -16.16 3.38
C GLY A 161 6.34 -17.00 4.43
N ARG A 162 7.06 -18.00 4.98
CA ARG A 162 6.56 -18.94 5.99
C ARG A 162 6.99 -18.55 7.41
N ALA A 163 7.98 -17.68 7.55
CA ALA A 163 8.41 -17.20 8.85
C ALA A 163 7.26 -16.48 9.56
N ASN A 164 7.14 -16.73 10.86
CA ASN A 164 6.15 -16.04 11.69
C ASN A 164 6.42 -14.52 11.67
N PRO A 165 5.40 -13.65 11.60
CA PRO A 165 5.57 -12.20 11.62
C PRO A 165 6.40 -11.64 12.78
N THR A 166 6.54 -12.39 13.89
CA THR A 166 7.44 -12.02 15.01
C THR A 166 8.90 -11.89 14.58
N ARG A 167 9.33 -12.64 13.56
CA ARG A 167 10.68 -12.57 12.99
C ARG A 167 10.94 -11.26 12.24
N HIS A 168 9.89 -10.52 11.96
CA HIS A 168 9.88 -9.26 11.22
C HIS A 168 9.32 -8.09 12.05
N GLY A 169 9.43 -8.20 13.38
CA GLY A 169 9.18 -7.10 14.31
C GLY A 169 7.75 -6.98 14.85
N PHE A 170 6.80 -7.86 14.49
CA PHE A 170 5.45 -7.84 15.05
C PHE A 170 5.36 -8.62 16.36
N ASP A 171 5.06 -7.94 17.47
CA ASP A 171 4.94 -8.56 18.79
C ASP A 171 3.76 -9.53 18.89
N GLU A 172 2.63 -9.15 18.26
CA GLU A 172 1.41 -9.93 18.23
C GLU A 172 1.00 -10.23 16.78
N ASN A 173 0.51 -11.43 16.51
CA ASN A 173 0.03 -11.84 15.19
C ASN A 173 -0.83 -13.11 15.27
N ASP A 174 -1.54 -13.42 14.20
CA ASP A 174 -2.33 -14.65 14.01
C ASP A 174 -1.62 -15.69 13.12
N GLY A 175 -0.31 -15.57 12.93
CA GLY A 175 0.56 -16.49 12.20
C GLY A 175 0.88 -16.05 10.77
N ALA A 176 1.65 -16.89 10.05
CA ALA A 176 2.05 -16.66 8.66
C ALA A 176 0.94 -17.08 7.68
N ASN A 177 -0.22 -16.46 7.81
CA ASN A 177 -1.42 -16.79 7.03
C ASN A 177 -1.30 -16.40 5.56
N GLY A 178 -1.68 -17.29 4.65
CA GLY A 178 -1.76 -17.04 3.22
C GLY A 178 -3.17 -16.73 2.71
N SER A 179 -4.18 -17.37 3.31
CA SER A 179 -5.58 -17.27 2.88
C SER A 179 -6.52 -17.67 4.01
N GLY A 180 -7.48 -16.83 4.33
CA GLY A 180 -8.57 -17.16 5.24
C GLY A 180 -9.40 -18.35 4.71
N GLY A 181 -9.82 -19.25 5.61
CA GLY A 181 -10.68 -20.37 5.26
C GLY A 181 -12.12 -19.95 4.94
N PRO A 182 -12.93 -20.84 4.32
CA PRO A 182 -14.36 -20.61 4.16
C PRO A 182 -15.06 -20.65 5.52
N ASN A 183 -15.86 -19.63 5.81
CA ASN A 183 -16.70 -19.57 7.01
C ASN A 183 -17.82 -18.56 6.76
N THR A 184 -19.08 -18.97 6.84
CA THR A 184 -20.24 -18.13 6.56
C THR A 184 -20.45 -17.01 7.57
N THR A 185 -20.01 -17.17 8.83
CA THR A 185 -20.15 -16.16 9.88
C THR A 185 -18.95 -15.22 9.94
N ASN A 186 -17.78 -15.67 9.50
CA ASN A 186 -16.53 -14.92 9.46
C ASN A 186 -15.77 -15.19 8.16
N PRO A 187 -16.34 -14.82 6.99
CA PRO A 187 -15.75 -15.10 5.69
C PRO A 187 -14.35 -14.51 5.60
N LYS A 188 -13.39 -15.33 5.12
CA LYS A 188 -11.98 -14.90 5.00
C LYS A 188 -11.40 -14.27 6.27
N GLN A 189 -11.96 -14.58 7.45
CA GLN A 189 -11.53 -14.07 8.76
C GLN A 189 -11.58 -12.53 8.90
N VAL A 190 -12.30 -11.82 8.05
CA VAL A 190 -12.35 -10.34 8.03
C VAL A 190 -12.79 -9.79 9.39
N TYR A 191 -13.79 -10.40 10.01
CA TYR A 191 -14.32 -9.98 11.32
C TYR A 191 -13.38 -10.35 12.46
N LEU A 192 -12.80 -11.55 12.45
CA LEU A 192 -11.84 -11.98 13.47
C LEU A 192 -10.58 -11.11 13.49
N THR A 193 -10.00 -10.82 12.32
CA THR A 193 -8.80 -9.95 12.24
C THR A 193 -9.09 -8.55 12.76
N THR A 194 -10.32 -8.05 12.55
CA THR A 194 -10.75 -6.76 13.07
C THR A 194 -10.97 -6.79 14.59
N GLU A 195 -11.58 -7.85 15.12
CA GLU A 195 -11.76 -8.05 16.57
C GLU A 195 -10.41 -8.11 17.30
N LEU A 196 -9.45 -8.89 16.78
CA LEU A 196 -8.08 -8.95 17.29
C LEU A 196 -7.41 -7.57 17.26
N GLY A 197 -7.58 -6.83 16.17
CA GLY A 197 -7.07 -5.45 16.03
C GLY A 197 -7.69 -4.49 17.06
N ILE A 198 -8.99 -4.54 17.27
CA ILE A 198 -9.72 -3.72 18.25
C ILE A 198 -9.27 -4.03 19.67
N ASP A 199 -9.10 -5.31 20.00
CA ASP A 199 -8.58 -5.72 21.31
C ASP A 199 -7.16 -5.20 21.53
N PHE A 200 -6.27 -5.39 20.56
CA PHE A 200 -4.90 -4.87 20.63
C PHE A 200 -4.87 -3.35 20.85
N VAL A 201 -5.61 -2.57 20.04
CA VAL A 201 -5.70 -1.10 20.16
C VAL A 201 -6.20 -0.70 21.55
N SER A 202 -7.22 -1.38 22.05
CA SER A 202 -7.80 -1.09 23.36
C SER A 202 -6.81 -1.33 24.51
N ARG A 203 -6.07 -2.44 24.46
CA ARG A 203 -5.03 -2.78 25.46
C ARG A 203 -3.86 -1.80 25.42
N GLN A 204 -3.36 -1.44 24.23
CA GLN A 204 -2.23 -0.52 24.10
C GLN A 204 -2.62 0.90 24.52
N THR A 205 -3.84 1.35 24.17
CA THR A 205 -4.37 2.65 24.63
C THR A 205 -4.46 2.72 26.15
N LYS A 206 -5.00 1.66 26.80
CA LYS A 206 -5.06 1.57 28.26
C LYS A 206 -3.65 1.57 28.91
N ALA A 207 -2.68 0.96 28.26
CA ALA A 207 -1.29 0.95 28.70
C ALA A 207 -0.54 2.26 28.43
N GLY A 208 -1.15 3.22 27.70
CA GLY A 208 -0.51 4.47 27.30
C GLY A 208 0.67 4.28 26.32
N LYS A 209 0.71 3.15 25.60
CA LYS A 209 1.79 2.76 24.69
C LYS A 209 1.43 3.10 23.25
N PRO A 210 2.29 3.81 22.49
CA PRO A 210 2.06 4.00 21.06
C PRO A 210 2.13 2.66 20.32
N PHE A 211 1.41 2.53 19.22
CA PHE A 211 1.31 1.25 18.53
C PHE A 211 1.33 1.36 17.00
N LEU A 212 1.76 0.27 16.37
CA LEU A 212 1.51 -0.06 14.96
C LEU A 212 0.56 -1.27 14.93
N LEU A 213 -0.57 -1.11 14.26
CA LEU A 213 -1.46 -2.21 13.89
C LEU A 213 -1.49 -2.32 12.37
N GLN A 214 -1.18 -3.49 11.82
CA GLN A 214 -1.45 -3.81 10.43
C GLN A 214 -2.53 -4.89 10.35
N ILE A 215 -3.67 -4.56 9.72
CA ILE A 215 -4.69 -5.53 9.33
C ILE A 215 -4.57 -5.75 7.84
N SER A 216 -4.26 -6.99 7.45
CA SER A 216 -4.11 -7.40 6.06
C SER A 216 -5.25 -8.32 5.70
N GLN A 217 -6.19 -7.85 4.88
CA GLN A 217 -7.35 -8.64 4.52
C GLN A 217 -6.97 -9.86 3.67
N HIS A 218 -7.74 -10.95 3.81
CA HIS A 218 -7.67 -12.09 2.92
C HIS A 218 -8.54 -11.81 1.70
N GLY A 219 -8.00 -12.05 0.50
CA GLY A 219 -8.74 -11.89 -0.73
C GLY A 219 -9.76 -12.99 -0.91
N GLY A 220 -10.79 -12.69 -1.67
CA GLY A 220 -11.82 -13.59 -2.10
C GLY A 220 -12.11 -13.44 -3.59
N GLY A 221 -12.87 -14.34 -4.14
CA GLY A 221 -13.26 -14.34 -5.55
C GLY A 221 -14.65 -14.94 -5.78
N SER A 222 -15.31 -15.37 -4.71
CA SER A 222 -16.65 -15.94 -4.78
C SER A 222 -17.59 -15.32 -3.75
N VAL A 223 -18.89 -15.53 -3.93
CA VAL A 223 -19.92 -14.98 -3.02
C VAL A 223 -19.85 -15.63 -1.63
N GLU A 224 -19.30 -16.82 -1.52
CA GLU A 224 -19.08 -17.54 -0.27
C GLU A 224 -17.96 -16.92 0.57
N ASP A 225 -17.19 -16.04 -0.02
CA ASP A 225 -16.14 -15.27 0.65
C ASP A 225 -16.67 -14.01 1.37
N ALA A 226 -17.99 -13.77 1.33
CA ALA A 226 -18.67 -12.68 2.01
C ALA A 226 -19.85 -13.19 2.84
N ARG A 227 -20.34 -12.38 3.79
CA ARG A 227 -21.49 -12.75 4.61
C ARG A 227 -22.76 -12.88 3.79
N PRO A 228 -23.58 -13.92 4.03
CA PRO A 228 -24.83 -14.13 3.31
C PRO A 228 -25.78 -12.91 3.36
N GLU A 229 -25.85 -12.21 4.49
CA GLU A 229 -26.67 -10.99 4.64
C GLU A 229 -26.16 -9.84 3.78
N THR A 230 -24.83 -9.66 3.64
CA THR A 230 -24.20 -8.67 2.75
C THR A 230 -24.52 -9.00 1.30
N VAL A 231 -24.33 -10.26 0.88
CA VAL A 231 -24.69 -10.73 -0.46
C VAL A 231 -26.18 -10.48 -0.76
N ALA A 232 -27.08 -10.83 0.17
CA ALA A 232 -28.52 -10.62 0.01
C ALA A 232 -28.88 -9.12 -0.11
N ALA A 233 -28.21 -8.24 0.65
CA ALA A 233 -28.42 -6.80 0.57
C ALA A 233 -28.03 -6.24 -0.80
N ILE A 234 -26.88 -6.69 -1.35
CA ILE A 234 -26.37 -6.26 -2.65
C ILE A 234 -27.27 -6.77 -3.78
N ARG A 235 -27.76 -8.02 -3.72
CA ARG A 235 -28.72 -8.56 -4.68
C ARG A 235 -30.01 -7.73 -4.74
N ARG A 236 -30.54 -7.29 -3.58
CA ARG A 236 -31.70 -6.39 -3.53
C ARG A 236 -31.48 -5.05 -4.23
N ARG A 237 -30.23 -4.58 -4.36
CA ARG A 237 -29.87 -3.37 -5.11
C ARG A 237 -29.74 -3.62 -6.62
N GLY A 238 -29.91 -4.84 -7.11
CA GLY A 238 -29.86 -5.18 -8.53
C GLY A 238 -28.45 -5.28 -9.10
N VAL A 239 -27.42 -5.47 -8.29
CA VAL A 239 -26.05 -5.73 -8.76
C VAL A 239 -26.01 -7.08 -9.46
N ASN A 240 -25.40 -7.14 -10.63
CA ASN A 240 -25.32 -8.35 -11.44
C ASN A 240 -24.38 -9.41 -10.83
N ASP A 241 -24.59 -10.67 -11.17
CA ASP A 241 -23.85 -11.79 -10.58
C ASP A 241 -22.33 -11.73 -10.83
N LEU A 242 -21.87 -11.13 -11.94
CA LEU A 242 -20.45 -10.98 -12.24
C LEU A 242 -19.72 -10.00 -11.28
N GLN A 243 -20.47 -9.07 -10.70
CA GLN A 243 -19.96 -8.02 -9.80
C GLN A 243 -20.27 -8.32 -8.33
N LEU A 244 -21.13 -9.30 -8.08
CA LEU A 244 -21.70 -9.55 -6.75
C LEU A 244 -20.64 -9.93 -5.72
N ALA A 245 -19.72 -10.82 -6.07
CA ALA A 245 -18.66 -11.26 -5.16
C ALA A 245 -17.72 -10.09 -4.79
N ASP A 246 -17.28 -9.32 -5.78
CA ASP A 246 -16.37 -8.18 -5.57
C ASP A 246 -17.03 -7.11 -4.68
N ALA A 247 -18.32 -6.85 -4.91
CA ALA A 247 -19.09 -5.91 -4.09
C ALA A 247 -19.24 -6.40 -2.64
N ALA A 248 -19.61 -7.66 -2.45
CA ALA A 248 -19.87 -8.21 -1.14
C ALA A 248 -18.62 -8.27 -0.26
N ILE A 249 -17.49 -8.68 -0.84
CA ILE A 249 -16.20 -8.70 -0.16
C ILE A 249 -15.76 -7.28 0.21
N ALA A 250 -15.86 -6.32 -0.70
CA ALA A 250 -15.48 -4.93 -0.44
C ALA A 250 -16.34 -4.29 0.64
N GLU A 251 -17.65 -4.56 0.66
CA GLU A 251 -18.58 -4.01 1.66
C GLU A 251 -18.38 -4.67 3.04
N ASP A 252 -18.10 -5.98 3.12
CA ASP A 252 -17.71 -6.60 4.39
C ASP A 252 -16.41 -6.00 4.96
N VAL A 253 -15.42 -5.74 4.12
CA VAL A 253 -14.18 -5.04 4.52
C VAL A 253 -14.52 -3.64 5.03
N ASP A 254 -15.37 -2.88 4.34
CA ASP A 254 -15.76 -1.53 4.74
C ASP A 254 -16.50 -1.49 6.08
N ILE A 255 -17.41 -2.45 6.34
CA ILE A 255 -18.09 -2.60 7.64
C ILE A 255 -17.04 -2.75 8.76
N ASN A 256 -16.03 -3.60 8.56
CA ASN A 256 -14.98 -3.84 9.54
C ASN A 256 -14.06 -2.63 9.74
N ILE A 257 -13.76 -1.88 8.68
CA ILE A 257 -13.09 -0.57 8.81
C ILE A 257 -13.93 0.37 9.68
N GLY A 258 -15.24 0.40 9.49
CA GLY A 258 -16.17 1.21 10.31
C GLY A 258 -16.11 0.85 11.79
N LEU A 259 -16.08 -0.45 12.13
CA LEU A 259 -15.96 -0.91 13.52
C LEU A 259 -14.66 -0.41 14.17
N LEU A 260 -13.54 -0.48 13.45
CA LEU A 260 -12.26 0.00 13.94
C LEU A 260 -12.23 1.53 14.11
N LEU A 261 -12.72 2.29 13.11
CA LEU A 261 -12.80 3.75 13.20
C LEU A 261 -13.67 4.20 14.39
N LYS A 262 -14.83 3.55 14.59
CA LYS A 262 -15.69 3.79 15.75
C LYS A 262 -14.95 3.53 17.06
N LYS A 263 -14.15 2.45 17.14
CA LYS A 263 -13.34 2.14 18.33
C LYS A 263 -12.32 3.22 18.63
N LEU A 264 -11.66 3.79 17.61
CA LEU A 264 -10.71 4.91 17.80
C LEU A 264 -11.42 6.16 18.38
N ASP A 265 -12.65 6.45 17.91
CA ASP A 265 -13.46 7.54 18.43
C ASP A 265 -13.85 7.29 19.91
N GLU A 266 -14.32 6.08 20.23
CA GLU A 266 -14.69 5.67 21.60
C GLU A 266 -13.53 5.76 22.60
N LEU A 267 -12.31 5.46 22.14
CA LEU A 267 -11.10 5.53 22.95
C LEU A 267 -10.50 6.94 23.03
N GLY A 268 -11.04 7.91 22.26
CA GLY A 268 -10.54 9.28 22.22
C GLY A 268 -9.13 9.42 21.65
N ILE A 269 -8.72 8.51 20.75
CA ILE A 269 -7.37 8.48 20.16
C ILE A 269 -7.35 8.76 18.65
N ALA A 270 -8.51 9.03 18.04
CA ALA A 270 -8.63 9.26 16.61
C ALA A 270 -7.71 10.39 16.12
N ASP A 271 -7.60 11.49 16.88
CA ASP A 271 -6.77 12.65 16.53
C ASP A 271 -5.26 12.42 16.70
N ASN A 272 -4.86 11.34 17.38
CA ASN A 272 -3.44 10.93 17.54
C ASN A 272 -3.11 9.63 16.80
N THR A 273 -3.93 9.24 15.81
CA THR A 273 -3.77 7.98 15.08
C THR A 273 -3.78 8.22 13.58
N TYR A 274 -2.69 7.83 12.91
CA TYR A 274 -2.69 7.72 11.45
C TYR A 274 -3.38 6.44 11.02
N VAL A 275 -4.37 6.55 10.15
CA VAL A 275 -5.05 5.43 9.50
C VAL A 275 -4.74 5.49 8.00
N ILE A 276 -4.12 4.44 7.49
CA ILE A 276 -3.66 4.29 6.11
C ILE A 276 -4.43 3.13 5.50
N TYR A 277 -5.27 3.40 4.50
CA TYR A 277 -5.93 2.38 3.70
C TYR A 277 -5.30 2.31 2.31
N THR A 278 -4.91 1.12 1.89
CA THR A 278 -4.46 0.81 0.53
C THR A 278 -4.67 -0.67 0.22
N THR A 279 -4.31 -1.12 -0.99
CA THR A 279 -4.38 -2.53 -1.38
C THR A 279 -3.04 -3.01 -1.94
N ASP A 280 -2.83 -4.32 -1.93
CA ASP A 280 -1.55 -4.90 -2.33
C ASP A 280 -1.36 -4.98 -3.85
N HIS A 281 -2.43 -4.95 -4.65
CA HIS A 281 -2.44 -4.82 -6.12
C HIS A 281 -3.82 -4.41 -6.61
N GLY A 282 -3.93 -4.10 -7.90
CA GLY A 282 -5.20 -3.77 -8.53
C GLY A 282 -6.20 -4.92 -8.56
N GLY A 283 -7.43 -4.59 -8.88
CA GLY A 283 -8.55 -5.54 -8.97
C GLY A 283 -8.45 -6.47 -10.17
N TYR A 284 -9.45 -7.32 -10.32
CA TYR A 284 -9.58 -8.16 -11.51
C TYR A 284 -10.01 -7.32 -12.71
N GLY A 285 -9.47 -7.64 -13.92
CA GLY A 285 -9.68 -6.83 -15.13
C GLY A 285 -11.13 -6.54 -15.50
N ARG A 286 -12.06 -7.44 -15.13
CA ARG A 286 -13.50 -7.30 -15.38
C ARG A 286 -14.18 -6.09 -14.73
N ILE A 287 -13.57 -5.49 -13.69
CA ILE A 287 -14.17 -4.39 -12.91
C ILE A 287 -13.31 -3.12 -12.88
N ASN A 288 -12.18 -3.08 -13.56
CA ASN A 288 -11.20 -1.99 -13.45
C ASN A 288 -11.45 -0.81 -14.41
N ALA A 289 -12.41 -0.91 -15.35
CA ALA A 289 -12.64 0.20 -16.27
C ALA A 289 -12.77 1.55 -15.53
N PRO A 290 -12.14 2.64 -16.01
CA PRO A 290 -11.48 2.80 -17.30
C PRO A 290 -10.02 2.31 -17.39
N LEU A 291 -9.46 1.76 -16.30
CA LEU A 291 -8.08 1.27 -16.27
C LEU A 291 -7.95 -0.02 -17.10
N ASN A 292 -6.81 -0.16 -17.74
CA ASN A 292 -6.53 -1.32 -18.58
C ASN A 292 -6.06 -2.51 -17.73
N ASN A 293 -6.58 -3.72 -18.06
CA ASN A 293 -6.20 -5.00 -17.45
C ASN A 293 -6.45 -5.06 -15.92
N GLY A 294 -5.74 -5.91 -15.19
CA GLY A 294 -5.94 -6.15 -13.76
C GLY A 294 -4.78 -6.87 -13.11
N LYS A 295 -5.09 -7.59 -12.04
CA LYS A 295 -4.15 -8.41 -11.26
C LYS A 295 -3.23 -9.23 -12.16
N GLY A 296 -1.92 -9.15 -11.91
CA GLY A 296 -0.90 -9.83 -12.72
C GLY A 296 -0.37 -8.99 -13.87
N SER A 297 -0.90 -7.79 -14.13
CA SER A 297 -0.44 -6.89 -15.19
C SER A 297 0.22 -5.63 -14.62
N LEU A 298 1.26 -5.12 -15.29
CA LEU A 298 1.87 -3.82 -15.00
C LEU A 298 1.15 -2.65 -15.69
N LEU A 299 0.02 -2.89 -16.37
CA LEU A 299 -0.88 -1.83 -16.83
C LEU A 299 -1.63 -1.23 -15.63
N GLU A 300 -2.25 -0.06 -15.82
CA GLU A 300 -2.83 0.72 -14.73
C GLU A 300 -3.80 -0.11 -13.85
N GLY A 301 -4.64 -0.94 -14.44
CA GLY A 301 -5.60 -1.76 -13.70
C GLY A 301 -4.98 -2.78 -12.75
N GLY A 302 -3.72 -3.20 -12.98
CA GLY A 302 -3.05 -4.16 -12.11
C GLY A 302 -2.24 -3.54 -10.98
N ILE A 303 -1.83 -2.27 -11.10
CA ILE A 303 -0.92 -1.61 -10.16
C ILE A 303 -1.45 -0.30 -9.57
N ARG A 304 -2.40 0.39 -10.20
CA ARG A 304 -3.02 1.58 -9.59
C ARG A 304 -4.03 1.14 -8.54
N VAL A 305 -3.87 1.65 -7.33
CA VAL A 305 -4.64 1.21 -6.14
C VAL A 305 -5.20 2.42 -5.39
N PRO A 306 -6.26 2.25 -4.60
CA PRO A 306 -6.70 3.29 -3.69
C PRO A 306 -5.64 3.52 -2.61
N LEU A 307 -5.43 4.78 -2.23
CA LEU A 307 -4.66 5.16 -1.05
C LEU A 307 -5.35 6.33 -0.37
N ILE A 308 -5.70 6.13 0.90
CA ILE A 308 -6.30 7.16 1.76
C ILE A 308 -5.49 7.21 3.04
N ILE A 309 -5.08 8.40 3.45
CA ILE A 309 -4.35 8.61 4.71
C ILE A 309 -5.06 9.68 5.53
N ARG A 310 -5.46 9.32 6.76
CA ARG A 310 -5.99 10.24 7.78
C ARG A 310 -5.04 10.27 8.98
N GLY A 311 -4.92 11.39 9.65
CA GLY A 311 -4.17 11.49 10.89
C GLY A 311 -3.73 12.91 11.22
N PRO A 312 -2.93 13.08 12.28
CA PRO A 312 -2.48 14.39 12.74
C PRO A 312 -1.79 15.20 11.63
N GLY A 313 -2.26 16.42 11.40
CA GLY A 313 -1.68 17.33 10.40
C GLY A 313 -1.92 16.98 8.93
N VAL A 314 -2.68 15.92 8.64
CA VAL A 314 -3.13 15.61 7.28
C VAL A 314 -4.22 16.59 6.86
N LYS A 315 -4.13 17.13 5.62
CA LYS A 315 -5.17 17.99 5.06
C LYS A 315 -6.39 17.17 4.66
N ALA A 316 -7.46 17.29 5.43
CA ALA A 316 -8.70 16.56 5.23
C ALA A 316 -9.42 16.97 3.92
N GLY A 317 -10.11 16.00 3.30
CA GLY A 317 -10.94 16.19 2.11
C GLY A 317 -10.18 16.47 0.80
N VAL A 318 -8.84 16.44 0.82
CA VAL A 318 -8.01 16.75 -0.34
C VAL A 318 -7.76 15.51 -1.20
N CYS A 319 -7.83 15.68 -2.52
CA CYS A 319 -7.30 14.73 -3.51
C CYS A 319 -5.92 15.20 -3.98
N SER A 320 -4.89 14.37 -3.76
CA SER A 320 -3.53 14.64 -4.21
C SER A 320 -3.22 13.90 -5.49
N HIS A 321 -2.77 14.62 -6.53
CA HIS A 321 -2.30 14.02 -7.79
C HIS A 321 -0.81 13.67 -7.76
N THR A 322 -0.14 13.79 -6.61
CA THR A 322 1.25 13.35 -6.45
C THR A 322 1.33 11.83 -6.64
N ARG A 323 2.26 11.39 -7.52
CA ARG A 323 2.49 9.96 -7.73
C ARG A 323 3.22 9.35 -6.54
N VAL A 324 2.61 8.31 -5.95
CA VAL A 324 3.09 7.62 -4.75
C VAL A 324 3.04 6.11 -4.94
N ALA A 325 3.82 5.38 -4.16
CA ALA A 325 3.83 3.91 -4.21
C ALA A 325 3.95 3.29 -2.82
N GLY A 326 3.63 2.00 -2.68
CA GLY A 326 3.71 1.28 -1.42
C GLY A 326 5.08 1.38 -0.73
N ILE A 327 6.17 1.47 -1.50
CA ILE A 327 7.54 1.68 -0.98
C ILE A 327 7.72 2.98 -0.18
N ASP A 328 6.85 3.96 -0.37
CA ASP A 328 6.92 5.26 0.32
C ASP A 328 6.40 5.19 1.77
N LEU A 329 5.69 4.12 2.15
CA LEU A 329 5.05 4.05 3.48
C LEU A 329 6.07 3.95 4.61
N LEU A 330 7.13 3.14 4.47
CA LEU A 330 8.16 3.01 5.51
C LEU A 330 8.82 4.37 5.84
N PRO A 331 9.38 5.12 4.88
CA PRO A 331 9.97 6.43 5.19
C PRO A 331 8.94 7.46 5.64
N THR A 332 7.68 7.34 5.20
CA THR A 332 6.59 8.20 5.68
C THR A 332 6.31 7.98 7.16
N ILE A 333 6.13 6.73 7.56
CA ILE A 333 5.87 6.36 8.95
C ILE A 333 7.04 6.76 9.85
N ALA A 334 8.29 6.56 9.39
CA ALA A 334 9.48 7.01 10.12
C ALA A 334 9.47 8.52 10.39
N GLU A 335 9.14 9.33 9.38
CA GLU A 335 9.07 10.79 9.54
C GLU A 335 7.89 11.22 10.41
N LEU A 336 6.71 10.62 10.23
CA LEU A 336 5.51 10.94 11.01
C LEU A 336 5.64 10.52 12.48
N ALA A 337 6.39 9.46 12.77
CA ALA A 337 6.75 9.03 14.12
C ALA A 337 7.89 9.85 14.74
N HIS A 338 8.42 10.84 14.00
CA HIS A 338 9.56 11.68 14.42
C HIS A 338 10.80 10.87 14.83
N LEU A 339 11.05 9.76 14.15
CA LEU A 339 12.19 8.90 14.46
C LEU A 339 13.50 9.59 14.12
N LYS A 340 14.45 9.52 15.06
CA LYS A 340 15.81 10.07 14.89
C LYS A 340 16.75 9.08 14.19
N THR A 341 16.31 7.83 14.01
CA THR A 341 17.10 6.77 13.38
C THR A 341 17.22 7.02 11.88
N SER A 342 18.44 7.00 11.36
CA SER A 342 18.69 7.07 9.92
C SER A 342 18.21 5.79 9.25
N LEU A 343 17.42 5.92 8.21
CA LEU A 343 16.99 4.78 7.40
C LEU A 343 18.18 4.22 6.58
N PRO A 344 18.20 2.91 6.30
CA PRO A 344 19.20 2.32 5.40
C PRO A 344 19.22 3.02 4.04
N LYS A 345 20.42 3.22 3.48
CA LYS A 345 20.59 3.84 2.15
C LYS A 345 19.96 3.03 1.00
N SER A 346 19.65 1.76 1.25
CA SER A 346 18.96 0.89 0.31
C SER A 346 17.42 1.11 0.23
N ILE A 347 16.85 1.98 1.08
CA ILE A 347 15.45 2.38 0.97
C ILE A 347 15.26 3.20 -0.32
N GLU A 348 14.29 2.79 -1.13
CA GLU A 348 14.01 3.42 -2.43
C GLU A 348 12.79 4.37 -2.36
N GLY A 349 11.94 4.18 -1.36
CA GLY A 349 10.81 5.06 -1.10
C GLY A 349 11.20 6.43 -0.58
N GLY A 350 10.26 7.37 -0.66
CA GLY A 350 10.36 8.72 -0.11
C GLY A 350 9.21 9.04 0.82
N SER A 351 9.41 9.96 1.77
CA SER A 351 8.35 10.32 2.71
C SER A 351 7.23 11.12 2.04
N LEU A 352 5.98 10.75 2.33
CA LEU A 352 4.76 11.46 1.95
C LEU A 352 4.41 12.58 2.94
N ALA A 353 5.06 12.64 4.11
CA ALA A 353 4.71 13.60 5.16
C ALA A 353 4.69 15.06 4.69
N PRO A 354 5.62 15.54 3.83
CA PRO A 354 5.54 16.88 3.27
C PRO A 354 4.28 17.09 2.39
N VAL A 355 3.88 16.10 1.61
CA VAL A 355 2.68 16.16 0.76
C VAL A 355 1.41 16.16 1.62
N LEU A 356 1.35 15.35 2.67
CA LEU A 356 0.24 15.28 3.61
C LEU A 356 -0.03 16.62 4.31
N ARG A 357 1.04 17.37 4.65
CA ARG A 357 0.94 18.71 5.28
C ARG A 357 0.66 19.81 4.27
N SER A 358 1.20 19.71 3.04
CA SER A 358 1.18 20.77 2.03
C SER A 358 0.94 20.22 0.62
N PRO A 359 -0.29 19.72 0.35
CA PRO A 359 -0.63 19.15 -0.95
C PRO A 359 -0.46 20.18 -2.08
N GLY A 360 0.02 19.72 -3.23
CA GLY A 360 0.27 20.57 -4.41
C GLY A 360 1.49 21.48 -4.32
N LYS A 361 2.08 21.67 -3.13
CA LYS A 361 3.29 22.49 -2.92
C LYS A 361 4.54 21.67 -2.62
N ALA A 362 4.37 20.43 -2.18
CA ALA A 362 5.46 19.53 -1.83
C ALA A 362 5.50 18.32 -2.78
N ALA A 363 6.69 17.74 -2.92
CA ALA A 363 6.93 16.54 -3.71
C ALA A 363 7.55 15.45 -2.83
N VAL A 364 7.35 14.20 -3.22
CA VAL A 364 8.01 13.03 -2.60
C VAL A 364 9.47 13.03 -3.05
N LYS A 365 10.38 13.11 -2.10
CA LYS A 365 11.83 13.03 -2.36
C LYS A 365 12.28 11.57 -2.24
N ARG A 366 12.57 10.92 -3.36
CA ARG A 366 13.14 9.59 -3.45
C ARG A 366 14.59 9.66 -3.92
N PRO A 367 15.41 8.62 -3.70
CA PRO A 367 16.75 8.50 -4.29
C PRO A 367 16.72 8.63 -5.82
N ARG A 368 15.64 8.19 -6.45
CA ARG A 368 15.36 8.32 -7.89
C ARG A 368 14.08 9.11 -8.13
N LYS A 369 14.03 9.89 -9.21
CA LYS A 369 12.82 10.61 -9.63
C LYS A 369 11.78 9.68 -10.23
N GLU A 370 12.25 8.61 -10.87
CA GLU A 370 11.45 7.60 -11.55
C GLU A 370 10.89 6.59 -10.55
N LEU A 371 9.66 6.12 -10.77
CA LEU A 371 9.18 4.85 -10.23
C LEU A 371 9.33 3.78 -11.31
N ILE A 372 9.94 2.65 -10.94
CA ILE A 372 10.17 1.54 -11.85
C ILE A 372 9.60 0.28 -11.17
N PHE A 373 8.73 -0.42 -11.89
CA PHE A 373 8.18 -1.70 -11.46
C PHE A 373 8.59 -2.78 -12.44
N HIS A 374 8.97 -3.93 -11.91
CA HIS A 374 9.51 -5.05 -12.65
C HIS A 374 8.76 -6.33 -12.26
N PHE A 375 8.20 -6.99 -13.26
CA PHE A 375 7.45 -8.23 -13.11
C PHE A 375 7.86 -9.22 -14.21
N PRO A 376 8.98 -9.97 -14.00
CA PRO A 376 9.57 -10.84 -15.03
C PRO A 376 8.87 -12.21 -15.11
N HIS A 377 7.54 -12.24 -14.95
CA HIS A 377 6.74 -13.46 -14.87
C HIS A 377 5.56 -13.43 -15.83
N TYR A 378 5.13 -14.60 -16.25
CA TYR A 378 3.84 -14.78 -16.85
C TYR A 378 2.77 -14.86 -15.77
N ASP A 379 1.58 -14.44 -16.10
CA ASP A 379 0.41 -14.58 -15.26
C ASP A 379 -0.84 -14.75 -16.15
N TYR A 380 -1.94 -15.27 -15.61
CA TYR A 380 -3.10 -15.55 -16.45
C TYR A 380 -3.88 -14.29 -16.88
N GLU A 381 -3.63 -13.15 -16.23
CA GLU A 381 -4.25 -11.85 -16.59
C GLU A 381 -3.27 -10.85 -17.17
N ASN A 382 -2.08 -11.27 -17.60
CA ASN A 382 -1.07 -10.34 -18.10
C ASN A 382 -0.54 -10.68 -19.49
N ASP A 383 0.21 -9.72 -20.04
CA ASP A 383 0.88 -9.81 -21.33
C ASP A 383 2.25 -10.51 -21.27
N GLY A 384 2.62 -11.16 -20.17
CA GLY A 384 3.91 -11.81 -19.96
C GLY A 384 4.94 -10.94 -19.22
N PRO A 385 6.20 -11.41 -19.14
CA PRO A 385 7.27 -10.69 -18.43
C PRO A 385 7.46 -9.27 -18.93
N ALA A 386 7.39 -8.30 -18.01
CA ALA A 386 7.41 -6.88 -18.37
C ALA A 386 8.08 -6.01 -17.29
N SER A 387 8.39 -4.77 -17.67
CA SER A 387 8.74 -3.68 -16.75
C SER A 387 8.11 -2.38 -17.19
N VAL A 388 7.89 -1.50 -16.22
CA VAL A 388 7.40 -0.13 -16.47
C VAL A 388 8.26 0.90 -15.75
N ILE A 389 8.34 2.08 -16.35
CA ILE A 389 8.96 3.25 -15.75
C ILE A 389 8.01 4.46 -15.90
N PHE A 390 7.86 5.19 -14.81
CA PHE A 390 7.11 6.44 -14.77
C PHE A 390 8.04 7.63 -14.67
N LEU A 391 7.86 8.62 -15.55
CA LEU A 391 8.58 9.89 -15.51
C LEU A 391 7.63 11.04 -15.88
N GLY A 392 7.35 11.92 -14.90
CA GLY A 392 6.30 12.92 -15.07
C GLY A 392 4.94 12.27 -15.30
N HIS A 393 4.21 12.64 -16.36
CA HIS A 393 2.93 12.01 -16.75
C HIS A 393 3.10 10.81 -17.68
N LEU A 394 4.31 10.56 -18.16
CA LEU A 394 4.60 9.47 -19.09
C LEU A 394 4.85 8.15 -18.36
N LYS A 395 4.39 7.06 -18.98
CA LYS A 395 4.68 5.67 -18.60
C LYS A 395 5.21 4.92 -19.82
N ALA A 396 6.43 4.39 -19.72
CA ALA A 396 6.93 3.43 -20.71
C ALA A 396 6.73 2.00 -20.19
N TYR A 397 6.26 1.13 -21.09
CA TYR A 397 5.96 -0.28 -20.83
C TYR A 397 6.78 -1.16 -21.77
N LYS A 398 7.65 -2.00 -21.20
CA LYS A 398 8.52 -2.93 -21.95
C LYS A 398 8.07 -4.36 -21.75
N ARG A 399 7.68 -5.04 -22.85
CA ARG A 399 7.45 -6.49 -22.88
C ARG A 399 8.72 -7.21 -23.27
N TYR A 400 9.15 -8.19 -22.49
CA TYR A 400 10.39 -8.91 -22.76
C TYR A 400 10.22 -10.00 -23.79
N GLU A 401 9.06 -10.64 -23.87
CA GLU A 401 8.79 -11.72 -24.83
C GLU A 401 8.83 -11.27 -26.29
N THR A 402 8.31 -10.08 -26.57
CA THR A 402 8.24 -9.50 -27.91
C THR A 402 9.30 -8.43 -28.18
N GLY A 403 9.96 -7.95 -27.12
CA GLY A 403 10.84 -6.79 -27.21
C GLY A 403 10.09 -5.45 -27.42
N GLU A 404 8.78 -5.46 -27.40
CA GLU A 404 7.94 -4.28 -27.62
C GLU A 404 8.11 -3.25 -26.52
N LEU A 405 8.25 -1.97 -26.92
CA LEU A 405 8.25 -0.82 -26.03
C LEU A 405 7.07 0.08 -26.40
N ARG A 406 6.18 0.33 -25.44
CA ARG A 406 5.05 1.26 -25.56
C ARG A 406 5.26 2.47 -24.67
N LEU A 407 4.68 3.60 -25.03
CA LEU A 407 4.72 4.84 -24.28
C LEU A 407 3.32 5.44 -24.16
N TYR A 408 2.89 5.74 -22.94
CA TYR A 408 1.57 6.31 -22.67
C TYR A 408 1.66 7.66 -21.97
N ASP A 409 0.76 8.59 -22.27
CA ASP A 409 0.55 9.82 -21.50
C ASP A 409 -0.65 9.65 -20.58
N LEU A 410 -0.41 9.26 -19.33
CA LEU A 410 -1.45 8.96 -18.36
C LEU A 410 -2.29 10.17 -17.93
N ALA A 411 -1.88 11.39 -18.25
CA ALA A 411 -2.70 12.58 -18.01
C ALA A 411 -3.84 12.71 -19.04
N LYS A 412 -3.71 12.07 -20.21
CA LYS A 412 -4.68 12.13 -21.31
C LYS A 412 -5.30 10.77 -21.61
N ASP A 413 -4.58 9.70 -21.31
CA ASP A 413 -4.93 8.32 -21.65
C ASP A 413 -4.70 7.40 -20.44
N LEU A 414 -5.59 7.52 -19.46
CA LEU A 414 -5.55 6.70 -18.27
C LEU A 414 -5.78 5.20 -18.56
N GLY A 415 -6.47 4.91 -19.65
CA GLY A 415 -6.78 3.55 -20.13
C GLY A 415 -5.67 2.92 -20.97
N GLU A 416 -4.55 3.61 -21.23
CA GLU A 416 -3.40 3.07 -21.97
C GLU A 416 -3.79 2.51 -23.36
N GLN A 417 -4.67 3.27 -24.09
CA GLN A 417 -5.20 2.86 -25.38
C GLN A 417 -4.36 3.39 -26.56
N HIS A 418 -3.55 4.45 -26.35
CA HIS A 418 -2.84 5.15 -27.38
C HIS A 418 -1.32 5.09 -27.16
N ASP A 419 -0.64 4.20 -27.88
CA ASP A 419 0.81 4.09 -27.83
C ASP A 419 1.49 5.25 -28.59
N LEU A 420 2.27 6.04 -27.86
CA LEU A 420 3.03 7.19 -28.35
C LEU A 420 4.49 6.86 -28.70
N ALA A 421 4.94 5.60 -28.57
CA ALA A 421 6.35 5.26 -28.75
C ALA A 421 6.88 5.62 -30.15
N LYS A 422 6.06 5.45 -31.20
CA LYS A 422 6.42 5.85 -32.58
C LYS A 422 6.40 7.36 -32.78
N GLN A 423 5.58 8.09 -32.02
CA GLN A 423 5.46 9.56 -32.11
C GLN A 423 6.56 10.27 -31.30
N MET A 424 7.04 9.61 -30.18
CA MET A 424 8.03 10.14 -29.26
C MET A 424 9.20 9.16 -29.08
N PRO A 425 9.89 8.71 -30.15
CA PRO A 425 10.86 7.62 -30.06
C PRO A 425 12.08 7.93 -29.19
N ALA A 426 12.55 9.18 -29.21
CA ALA A 426 13.64 9.63 -28.36
C ALA A 426 13.31 9.56 -26.87
N GLN A 427 12.08 9.93 -26.50
CA GLN A 427 11.59 9.89 -25.13
C GLN A 427 11.41 8.44 -24.65
N ALA A 428 10.78 7.59 -25.48
CA ALA A 428 10.61 6.17 -25.19
C ALA A 428 11.96 5.47 -24.94
N ALA A 429 12.93 5.67 -25.86
CA ALA A 429 14.28 5.12 -25.72
C ALA A 429 15.05 5.66 -24.51
N ALA A 430 14.87 6.94 -24.15
CA ALA A 430 15.48 7.51 -22.95
C ALA A 430 14.92 6.91 -21.67
N MET A 431 13.60 6.66 -21.61
CA MET A 431 12.97 6.01 -20.46
C MET A 431 13.39 4.53 -20.37
N GLU A 432 13.45 3.80 -21.48
CA GLU A 432 13.93 2.42 -21.51
C GLU A 432 15.38 2.31 -21.00
N ARG A 433 16.29 3.20 -21.44
CA ARG A 433 17.68 3.21 -20.93
C ARG A 433 17.73 3.38 -19.43
N ARG A 434 17.00 4.34 -18.85
CA ARG A 434 16.94 4.57 -17.40
C ARG A 434 16.40 3.36 -16.64
N MET A 435 15.37 2.72 -17.18
CA MET A 435 14.81 1.50 -16.62
C MET A 435 15.83 0.37 -16.60
N ASN A 436 16.55 0.14 -17.73
CA ASN A 436 17.57 -0.89 -17.86
C ASN A 436 18.79 -0.61 -16.96
N GLU A 437 19.22 0.65 -16.84
CA GLU A 437 20.26 1.08 -15.91
C GLU A 437 19.89 0.76 -14.46
N TYR A 438 18.64 1.03 -14.07
CA TYR A 438 18.15 0.70 -12.75
C TYR A 438 18.11 -0.81 -12.50
N LEU A 439 17.50 -1.60 -13.39
CA LEU A 439 17.40 -3.05 -13.25
C LEU A 439 18.78 -3.71 -13.16
N LYS A 440 19.74 -3.21 -13.94
CA LYS A 440 21.15 -3.64 -13.84
C LYS A 440 21.78 -3.25 -12.48
N ALA A 441 21.56 -2.03 -12.01
CA ALA A 441 22.14 -1.54 -10.76
C ALA A 441 21.66 -2.32 -9.52
N VAL A 442 20.39 -2.78 -9.51
CA VAL A 442 19.83 -3.59 -8.43
C VAL A 442 19.98 -5.09 -8.65
N ASN A 443 20.71 -5.51 -9.70
CA ASN A 443 20.87 -6.92 -10.09
C ASN A 443 19.51 -7.65 -10.17
N ALA A 444 18.54 -7.03 -10.85
CA ALA A 444 17.21 -7.59 -11.01
C ALA A 444 17.23 -8.93 -11.73
N GLN A 445 16.37 -9.84 -11.30
CA GLN A 445 16.19 -11.13 -11.95
C GLN A 445 15.41 -10.95 -13.25
N MET A 446 15.96 -11.37 -14.37
CA MET A 446 15.36 -11.25 -15.70
C MET A 446 14.84 -12.60 -16.21
N ALA A 447 13.76 -12.59 -16.97
CA ALA A 447 13.35 -13.75 -17.74
C ALA A 447 14.36 -14.00 -18.88
N THR A 448 14.65 -15.26 -19.18
CA THR A 448 15.63 -15.69 -20.18
C THR A 448 14.96 -16.44 -21.33
N VAL A 449 15.64 -16.50 -22.48
CA VAL A 449 15.10 -17.22 -23.66
C VAL A 449 14.95 -18.71 -23.32
N ASN A 450 13.79 -19.28 -23.67
CA ASN A 450 13.51 -20.69 -23.51
C ASN A 450 14.04 -21.48 -24.73
N PRO A 451 15.11 -22.27 -24.59
CA PRO A 451 15.66 -23.03 -25.70
C PRO A 451 14.73 -24.17 -26.17
N ASN A 452 13.77 -24.57 -25.31
CA ASN A 452 12.82 -25.64 -25.58
C ASN A 452 11.42 -25.12 -25.99
N TYR A 453 11.32 -23.82 -26.36
CA TYR A 453 10.06 -23.25 -26.79
C TYR A 453 9.48 -23.98 -28.00
N ASP A 454 8.24 -24.42 -27.88
CA ASP A 454 7.48 -25.09 -28.91
C ASP A 454 6.27 -24.22 -29.35
N ALA A 455 6.40 -23.62 -30.55
CA ALA A 455 5.37 -22.74 -31.08
C ALA A 455 4.03 -23.46 -31.32
N SER A 456 4.02 -24.81 -31.48
CA SER A 456 2.78 -25.59 -31.61
C SER A 456 1.98 -25.67 -30.33
N LYS A 457 2.63 -25.46 -29.17
CA LYS A 457 2.04 -25.45 -27.84
C LYS A 457 1.74 -24.03 -27.33
N ALA A 458 2.07 -22.99 -28.11
CA ALA A 458 1.87 -21.61 -27.69
C ALA A 458 0.41 -21.38 -27.26
N ARG A 459 0.21 -20.88 -26.05
CA ARG A 459 -1.12 -20.45 -25.57
C ARG A 459 -1.51 -19.19 -26.34
N LYS A 460 -2.69 -19.24 -26.96
CA LYS A 460 -3.29 -18.08 -27.68
C LYS A 460 -3.80 -17.03 -26.71
#